data_4ce8e6b832fd255457125bcabf9d5ee3
#
_entry.id   4ce8e6b832fd255457125bcabf9d5ee3
#
_cell.length_a   1.000
_cell.length_b   1.000
_cell.length_c   1.000
_cell.angle_alpha   90.00
_cell.angle_beta   90.00
_cell.angle_gamma   90.00
#
_symmetry.space_group_name_H-M   'P 1'
#
loop_
_entity.id
_entity.type
_entity.pdbx_description
1 polymer ?
#
loop_
_entity_poly.entity_id
_entity_poly.type
_entity_poly.pdbx_seq_one_letter_code
_entity_poly.pdbx_strand_id
1 'polypeptide(L)'
;PSQGKVIVVDNGSTDNSIQLLNQEYPAIELLPFSENYGFAEGYNRAIAILAKRFEYIVLLNSDVAVKPGWLTPLIAYLDANPDCAAVQPKLLSDTRRSHFEYAGAAGGFIDRNGYPYCRGRIFSVCEPDNGQYDTPADVMWASGAALTVRSSVYLSCGGLDKDFFAHMEEIDLCWRMRLAGWKLAAVPASVVYHLGGGSLPAENPRKTYLNFRNNLLMLHKNLPDSTRRSTLLRRRLLDTIAWTKYIATLDFKNAAAIWRAHRDFARMRHNYDRTTRPTVDLIKGQPNILLQFYLRGHKTFDS
;
A
#
# COMPACT_ATOMS: atom_id res chain seq x y z
N PRO A 1 8.08 28.62 5.36
CA PRO A 1 7.95 27.18 5.34
C PRO A 1 6.65 26.83 6.04
N SER A 2 5.69 26.25 5.32
CA SER A 2 4.44 25.76 5.90
C SER A 2 4.79 24.67 6.91
N GLN A 3 4.57 24.94 8.19
CA GLN A 3 4.74 23.95 9.23
C GLN A 3 3.66 22.88 9.02
N GLY A 4 4.06 21.62 8.88
CA GLY A 4 3.12 20.51 8.86
C GLY A 4 2.37 20.44 10.20
N LYS A 5 1.09 20.07 10.16
CA LYS A 5 0.27 19.85 11.36
C LYS A 5 0.04 18.36 11.56
N VAL A 6 0.28 17.88 12.77
CA VAL A 6 -0.06 16.52 13.16
C VAL A 6 -1.51 16.51 13.64
N ILE A 7 -2.32 15.61 13.06
CA ILE A 7 -3.71 15.38 13.45
C ILE A 7 -3.83 13.89 13.73
N VAL A 8 -4.21 13.53 14.93
CA VAL A 8 -4.45 12.14 15.30
C VAL A 8 -5.91 11.81 15.02
N VAL A 9 -6.12 10.84 14.14
CA VAL A 9 -7.46 10.31 13.83
C VAL A 9 -7.67 9.08 14.70
N ASP A 10 -8.49 9.21 15.73
CA ASP A 10 -8.89 8.07 16.54
C ASP A 10 -10.06 7.34 15.88
N ASN A 11 -9.83 6.10 15.47
CA ASN A 11 -10.81 5.30 14.73
C ASN A 11 -11.66 4.42 15.68
N GLY A 12 -12.23 5.06 16.70
CA GLY A 12 -13.13 4.42 17.67
C GLY A 12 -12.39 3.53 18.67
N SER A 13 -11.33 4.04 19.28
CA SER A 13 -10.61 3.33 20.36
C SER A 13 -11.51 3.13 21.57
N THR A 14 -11.44 1.95 22.17
CA THR A 14 -12.18 1.57 23.37
C THR A 14 -11.31 1.48 24.63
N ASP A 15 -10.04 1.80 24.49
CA ASP A 15 -9.05 1.86 25.56
C ASP A 15 -8.77 3.31 26.00
N ASN A 16 -7.69 3.53 26.76
CA ASN A 16 -7.30 4.84 27.28
C ASN A 16 -6.59 5.75 26.24
N SER A 17 -6.58 5.41 24.94
CA SER A 17 -5.81 6.15 23.92
C SER A 17 -6.19 7.63 23.85
N ILE A 18 -7.48 7.95 23.81
CA ILE A 18 -7.98 9.34 23.76
C ILE A 18 -7.58 10.10 25.05
N GLN A 19 -7.73 9.47 26.22
CA GLN A 19 -7.36 10.07 27.49
C GLN A 19 -5.86 10.36 27.55
N LEU A 20 -5.03 9.40 27.15
CA LEU A 20 -3.58 9.55 27.09
C LEU A 20 -3.17 10.70 26.16
N LEU A 21 -3.74 10.78 24.96
CA LEU A 21 -3.47 11.85 24.01
C LEU A 21 -3.82 13.23 24.57
N ASN A 22 -4.96 13.38 25.22
CA ASN A 22 -5.37 14.65 25.82
C ASN A 22 -4.49 15.06 26.98
N GLN A 23 -3.96 14.11 27.75
CA GLN A 23 -3.09 14.37 28.91
C GLN A 23 -1.65 14.67 28.52
N GLU A 24 -1.07 13.81 27.68
CA GLU A 24 0.37 13.87 27.33
C GLU A 24 0.64 14.82 26.14
N TYR A 25 -0.35 15.00 25.25
CA TYR A 25 -0.20 15.76 24.01
C TYR A 25 -1.35 16.74 23.76
N PRO A 26 -1.68 17.65 24.70
CA PRO A 26 -2.86 18.51 24.61
C PRO A 26 -2.86 19.50 23.44
N ALA A 27 -1.71 19.73 22.80
CA ALA A 27 -1.58 20.60 21.63
C ALA A 27 -1.86 19.86 20.30
N ILE A 28 -2.00 18.53 20.30
CA ILE A 28 -2.29 17.77 19.10
C ILE A 28 -3.79 17.85 18.81
N GLU A 29 -4.13 18.15 17.55
CA GLU A 29 -5.52 18.08 17.09
C GLU A 29 -5.97 16.61 17.03
N LEU A 30 -7.02 16.30 17.75
CA LEU A 30 -7.65 14.97 17.76
C LEU A 30 -8.95 15.02 16.96
N LEU A 31 -9.10 14.06 16.03
CA LEU A 31 -10.32 13.80 15.27
C LEU A 31 -10.87 12.42 15.65
N PRO A 32 -11.74 12.35 16.69
CA PRO A 32 -12.27 11.07 17.14
C PRO A 32 -13.48 10.64 16.31
N PHE A 33 -13.54 9.35 16.01
CA PHE A 33 -14.73 8.71 15.43
C PHE A 33 -15.44 7.86 16.48
N SER A 34 -16.77 7.71 16.31
CA SER A 34 -17.62 6.98 17.26
C SER A 34 -17.47 5.47 17.19
N GLU A 35 -16.89 4.95 16.10
CA GLU A 35 -16.72 3.52 15.86
C GLU A 35 -15.52 3.25 14.96
N ASN A 36 -15.06 2.01 14.94
CA ASN A 36 -13.95 1.58 14.09
C ASN A 36 -14.42 1.27 12.65
N TYR A 37 -14.20 2.22 11.74
CA TYR A 37 -14.53 2.09 10.31
C TYR A 37 -13.53 1.24 9.51
N GLY A 38 -12.49 0.70 10.15
CA GLY A 38 -11.36 0.07 9.47
C GLY A 38 -10.38 1.09 8.89
N PHE A 39 -9.29 0.60 8.31
CA PHE A 39 -8.20 1.46 7.84
C PHE A 39 -8.66 2.38 6.68
N ALA A 40 -9.20 1.80 5.62
CA ALA A 40 -9.54 2.54 4.41
C ALA A 40 -10.63 3.61 4.65
N GLU A 41 -11.74 3.24 5.26
CA GLU A 41 -12.84 4.17 5.49
C GLU A 41 -12.51 5.20 6.59
N GLY A 42 -11.71 4.85 7.60
CA GLY A 42 -11.21 5.79 8.59
C GLY A 42 -10.41 6.93 7.95
N TYR A 43 -9.45 6.61 7.07
CA TYR A 43 -8.73 7.62 6.31
C TYR A 43 -9.63 8.42 5.36
N ASN A 44 -10.56 7.78 4.64
CA ASN A 44 -11.47 8.48 3.75
C ASN A 44 -12.28 9.55 4.48
N ARG A 45 -12.85 9.22 5.63
CA ARG A 45 -13.63 10.15 6.47
C ARG A 45 -12.77 11.30 6.97
N ALA A 46 -11.58 11.00 7.46
CA ALA A 46 -10.66 12.02 7.93
C ALA A 46 -10.25 12.96 6.80
N ILE A 47 -9.85 12.42 5.64
CA ILE A 47 -9.39 13.21 4.51
C ILE A 47 -10.54 14.05 3.91
N ALA A 48 -11.75 13.56 3.87
CA ALA A 48 -12.92 14.34 3.42
C ALA A 48 -13.10 15.64 4.23
N ILE A 49 -12.78 15.60 5.54
CA ILE A 49 -12.81 16.76 6.43
C ILE A 49 -11.57 17.65 6.20
N LEU A 50 -10.39 17.04 6.12
CA LEU A 50 -9.09 17.74 6.15
C LEU A 50 -8.68 18.30 4.79
N ALA A 51 -9.11 17.73 3.68
CA ALA A 51 -8.73 18.14 2.32
C ALA A 51 -9.11 19.60 1.98
N LYS A 52 -10.08 20.17 2.67
CA LYS A 52 -10.45 21.60 2.54
C LYS A 52 -9.45 22.54 3.22
N ARG A 53 -8.59 22.00 4.10
CA ARG A 53 -7.65 22.76 4.92
C ARG A 53 -6.21 22.62 4.45
N PHE A 54 -5.88 21.50 3.79
CA PHE A 54 -4.50 21.13 3.43
C PHE A 54 -4.41 20.69 1.98
N GLU A 55 -3.43 21.25 1.27
CA GLU A 55 -3.12 20.87 -0.10
C GLU A 55 -2.53 19.46 -0.18
N TYR A 56 -1.65 19.14 0.78
CA TYR A 56 -1.02 17.83 0.94
C TYR A 56 -1.46 17.18 2.24
N ILE A 57 -1.71 15.88 2.18
CA ILE A 57 -2.00 15.05 3.34
C ILE A 57 -1.01 13.90 3.38
N VAL A 58 -0.57 13.55 4.58
CA VAL A 58 0.25 12.37 4.81
C VAL A 58 -0.59 11.34 5.54
N LEU A 59 -0.77 10.17 4.91
CA LEU A 59 -1.20 8.97 5.60
C LEU A 59 0.04 8.43 6.32
N LEU A 60 0.05 8.46 7.64
CA LEU A 60 1.18 8.02 8.46
C LEU A 60 0.70 7.00 9.48
N ASN A 61 1.29 5.81 9.45
CA ASN A 61 0.99 4.79 10.43
C ASN A 61 1.56 5.15 11.81
N SER A 62 0.88 4.73 12.87
CA SER A 62 1.30 5.00 14.25
C SER A 62 2.58 4.26 14.68
N ASP A 63 3.02 3.26 13.91
CA ASP A 63 4.25 2.51 14.12
C ASP A 63 5.41 2.95 13.20
N VAL A 64 5.36 4.21 12.71
CA VAL A 64 6.42 4.85 11.92
C VAL A 64 7.16 5.88 12.76
N ALA A 65 8.48 5.72 12.86
CA ALA A 65 9.37 6.71 13.45
C ALA A 65 9.97 7.61 12.37
N VAL A 66 9.91 8.92 12.58
CA VAL A 66 10.39 9.94 11.65
C VAL A 66 11.52 10.77 12.24
N LYS A 67 12.36 11.35 11.38
CA LYS A 67 13.40 12.32 11.79
C LYS A 67 12.93 13.77 11.57
N PRO A 68 13.47 14.76 12.30
CA PRO A 68 13.21 16.16 12.00
C PRO A 68 13.47 16.47 10.52
N GLY A 69 12.57 17.21 9.90
CA GLY A 69 12.69 17.64 8.50
C GLY A 69 12.37 16.57 7.44
N TRP A 70 11.95 15.36 7.82
CA TRP A 70 11.66 14.25 6.88
C TRP A 70 10.59 14.60 5.83
N LEU A 71 9.65 15.46 6.16
CA LEU A 71 8.56 15.86 5.26
C LEU A 71 9.02 16.87 4.19
N THR A 72 10.05 17.66 4.48
CA THR A 72 10.52 18.74 3.59
C THR A 72 10.88 18.25 2.18
N PRO A 73 11.67 17.18 1.99
CA PRO A 73 11.99 16.69 0.64
C PRO A 73 10.77 16.18 -0.12
N LEU A 74 9.76 15.63 0.57
CA LEU A 74 8.54 15.11 -0.04
C LEU A 74 7.70 16.26 -0.61
N ILE A 75 7.48 17.30 0.17
CA ILE A 75 6.72 18.48 -0.25
C ILE A 75 7.46 19.22 -1.37
N ALA A 76 8.77 19.44 -1.22
CA ALA A 76 9.57 20.08 -2.25
C ALA A 76 9.53 19.31 -3.60
N TYR A 77 9.50 17.98 -3.54
CA TYR A 77 9.36 17.16 -4.75
C TYR A 77 7.98 17.34 -5.40
N LEU A 78 6.91 17.32 -4.62
CA LEU A 78 5.55 17.55 -5.13
C LEU A 78 5.41 18.98 -5.72
N ASP A 79 5.93 19.99 -5.05
CA ASP A 79 5.89 21.40 -5.53
C ASP A 79 6.62 21.55 -6.87
N ALA A 80 7.76 20.88 -7.03
CA ALA A 80 8.56 20.88 -8.26
C ALA A 80 7.97 20.01 -9.39
N ASN A 81 7.05 19.08 -9.08
CA ASN A 81 6.48 18.12 -10.03
C ASN A 81 4.95 18.14 -9.96
N PRO A 82 4.29 19.11 -10.60
CA PRO A 82 2.82 19.27 -10.53
C PRO A 82 2.03 18.09 -11.14
N ASP A 83 2.66 17.26 -11.98
CA ASP A 83 2.10 16.03 -12.55
C ASP A 83 2.26 14.79 -11.62
N CYS A 84 2.92 14.95 -10.47
CA CYS A 84 3.06 13.93 -9.45
C CYS A 84 1.94 14.04 -8.41
N ALA A 85 1.14 12.99 -8.25
CA ALA A 85 0.01 12.94 -7.32
C ALA A 85 0.44 12.63 -5.89
N ALA A 86 1.39 11.73 -5.74
CA ALA A 86 1.79 11.24 -4.42
C ALA A 86 3.24 10.77 -4.42
N VAL A 87 3.83 10.83 -3.23
CA VAL A 87 5.21 10.40 -2.98
C VAL A 87 5.31 9.58 -1.70
N GLN A 88 6.34 8.75 -1.61
CA GLN A 88 6.75 8.10 -0.37
C GLN A 88 8.21 8.40 -0.04
N PRO A 89 8.59 8.39 1.24
CA PRO A 89 9.99 8.36 1.65
C PRO A 89 10.64 7.00 1.36
N LYS A 90 11.94 6.87 1.60
CA LYS A 90 12.61 5.58 1.80
C LYS A 90 12.14 5.00 3.13
N LEU A 91 11.59 3.79 3.13
CA LEU A 91 11.18 3.08 4.32
C LEU A 91 12.24 2.06 4.71
N LEU A 92 12.82 2.24 5.90
CA LEU A 92 13.75 1.29 6.52
C LEU A 92 13.06 0.57 7.68
N SER A 93 13.52 -0.63 7.98
CA SER A 93 13.02 -1.39 9.13
C SER A 93 13.45 -0.71 10.43
N ASP A 94 12.54 -0.46 11.38
CA ASP A 94 12.92 0.10 12.67
C ASP A 94 13.72 -0.89 13.53
N THR A 95 13.43 -2.19 13.39
CA THR A 95 14.16 -3.25 14.12
C THR A 95 15.53 -3.57 13.53
N ARG A 96 15.74 -3.28 12.22
CA ARG A 96 17.00 -3.51 11.51
C ARG A 96 17.27 -2.35 10.54
N ARG A 97 17.65 -1.21 11.08
CA ARG A 97 17.75 0.10 10.38
C ARG A 97 18.71 0.15 9.19
N SER A 98 19.54 -0.88 8.99
CA SER A 98 20.39 -1.06 7.80
C SER A 98 19.70 -1.79 6.63
N HIS A 99 18.41 -2.13 6.75
CA HIS A 99 17.67 -2.87 5.74
C HIS A 99 16.39 -2.13 5.37
N PHE A 100 15.98 -2.32 4.12
CA PHE A 100 14.67 -1.85 3.67
C PHE A 100 13.55 -2.54 4.45
N GLU A 101 12.45 -1.81 4.60
CA GLU A 101 11.25 -2.33 5.23
C GLU A 101 10.37 -3.07 4.20
N TYR A 102 9.59 -4.03 4.68
CA TYR A 102 8.77 -4.92 3.85
C TYR A 102 7.66 -4.20 3.07
N ALA A 103 6.98 -3.23 3.69
CA ALA A 103 5.74 -2.65 3.20
C ALA A 103 5.92 -1.41 2.29
N GLY A 104 7.01 -1.34 1.51
CA GLY A 104 7.19 -0.24 0.57
C GLY A 104 8.63 0.08 0.23
N ALA A 105 9.58 -0.28 1.09
CA ALA A 105 11.01 -0.13 0.85
C ALA A 105 11.38 1.22 0.17
N ALA A 106 11.96 1.20 -1.04
CA ALA A 106 12.29 2.39 -1.82
C ALA A 106 11.35 2.62 -3.02
N GLY A 107 10.07 2.23 -2.88
CA GLY A 107 9.03 2.40 -3.91
C GLY A 107 8.56 1.10 -4.54
N GLY A 108 7.27 1.05 -4.86
CA GLY A 108 6.56 -0.16 -5.24
C GLY A 108 6.28 -0.30 -6.73
N PHE A 109 6.24 -1.55 -7.19
CA PHE A 109 5.91 -1.99 -8.53
C PHE A 109 4.92 -3.15 -8.48
N ILE A 110 4.33 -3.52 -9.61
CA ILE A 110 3.45 -4.68 -9.75
C ILE A 110 3.94 -5.50 -10.94
N ASP A 111 4.13 -6.79 -10.74
CA ASP A 111 4.54 -7.70 -11.80
C ASP A 111 3.38 -8.00 -12.78
N ARG A 112 3.70 -8.62 -13.93
CA ARG A 112 2.71 -8.99 -14.96
C ARG A 112 1.60 -9.94 -14.50
N ASN A 113 1.74 -10.56 -13.32
CA ASN A 113 0.74 -11.43 -12.70
C ASN A 113 -0.02 -10.73 -11.56
N GLY A 114 0.30 -9.45 -11.28
CA GLY A 114 -0.33 -8.66 -10.24
C GLY A 114 0.29 -8.81 -8.85
N TYR A 115 1.51 -9.36 -8.72
CA TYR A 115 2.20 -9.41 -7.44
C TYR A 115 2.94 -8.10 -7.17
N PRO A 116 2.68 -7.43 -6.02
CA PRO A 116 3.44 -6.24 -5.65
C PRO A 116 4.84 -6.61 -5.16
N TYR A 117 5.81 -5.83 -5.60
CA TYR A 117 7.20 -5.89 -5.17
C TYR A 117 7.78 -4.46 -5.08
N CYS A 118 8.97 -4.30 -4.53
CA CYS A 118 9.56 -2.99 -4.30
C CYS A 118 11.04 -2.96 -4.70
N ARG A 119 11.53 -1.78 -4.99
CA ARG A 119 12.98 -1.51 -4.95
C ARG A 119 13.44 -1.74 -3.51
N GLY A 120 14.33 -2.72 -3.32
CA GLY A 120 14.80 -3.14 -2.00
C GLY A 120 14.02 -4.29 -1.36
N ARG A 121 12.96 -4.83 -2.03
CA ARG A 121 12.22 -5.98 -1.50
C ARG A 121 11.55 -6.81 -2.58
N ILE A 122 11.87 -8.11 -2.65
CA ILE A 122 11.12 -9.09 -3.46
C ILE A 122 10.64 -10.22 -2.54
N PHE A 123 9.35 -10.46 -2.48
CA PHE A 123 8.69 -11.37 -1.54
C PHE A 123 9.15 -11.12 -0.09
N SER A 124 9.73 -12.13 0.56
CA SER A 124 10.22 -12.04 1.94
C SER A 124 11.64 -11.51 2.08
N VAL A 125 12.35 -11.28 0.96
CA VAL A 125 13.73 -10.81 0.99
C VAL A 125 13.75 -9.29 0.96
N CYS A 126 14.18 -8.68 2.06
CA CYS A 126 14.47 -7.25 2.16
C CYS A 126 15.98 -7.05 2.04
N GLU A 127 16.39 -6.17 1.14
CA GLU A 127 17.80 -5.88 0.88
C GLU A 127 18.41 -5.00 1.98
N PRO A 128 19.73 -5.09 2.22
CA PRO A 128 20.41 -4.04 2.96
C PRO A 128 20.40 -2.73 2.16
N ASP A 129 20.26 -1.60 2.85
CA ASP A 129 20.39 -0.27 2.26
C ASP A 129 21.86 0.14 2.21
N ASN A 130 22.43 0.07 1.02
CA ASN A 130 23.80 0.51 0.71
C ASN A 130 23.81 1.79 -0.15
N GLY A 131 22.70 2.52 -0.19
CA GLY A 131 22.54 3.70 -1.04
C GLY A 131 22.18 3.41 -2.50
N GLN A 132 21.94 2.15 -2.86
CA GLN A 132 21.64 1.72 -4.23
C GLN A 132 20.34 2.35 -4.80
N TYR A 133 19.44 2.83 -3.95
CA TYR A 133 18.18 3.47 -4.35
C TYR A 133 18.06 4.90 -3.82
N ASP A 134 19.15 5.67 -3.72
CA ASP A 134 19.17 7.04 -3.18
C ASP A 134 18.75 8.11 -4.18
N THR A 135 18.39 7.73 -5.39
CA THR A 135 17.82 8.65 -6.40
C THR A 135 16.29 8.54 -6.46
N PRO A 136 15.56 9.67 -6.60
CA PRO A 136 14.13 9.64 -6.84
C PRO A 136 13.77 8.76 -8.04
N ALA A 137 12.65 8.03 -7.93
CA ALA A 137 12.21 7.17 -9.01
C ALA A 137 10.69 7.24 -9.17
N ASP A 138 10.24 7.17 -10.43
CA ASP A 138 8.84 6.93 -10.76
C ASP A 138 8.47 5.51 -10.35
N VAL A 139 7.34 5.36 -9.63
CA VAL A 139 6.90 4.09 -9.06
C VAL A 139 5.46 3.78 -9.43
N MET A 140 5.08 2.51 -9.37
CA MET A 140 3.70 2.11 -9.63
C MET A 140 2.80 2.36 -8.42
N TRP A 141 3.34 2.23 -7.20
CA TRP A 141 2.62 2.52 -5.97
C TRP A 141 3.55 2.99 -4.86
N ALA A 142 2.99 3.75 -3.95
CA ALA A 142 3.63 4.28 -2.75
C ALA A 142 2.96 3.69 -1.51
N SER A 143 3.76 3.44 -0.47
CA SER A 143 3.34 2.75 0.75
C SER A 143 2.37 3.58 1.59
N GLY A 144 1.26 2.97 2.00
CA GLY A 144 0.33 3.56 2.96
C GLY A 144 0.91 3.82 4.35
N ALA A 145 2.10 3.28 4.68
CA ALA A 145 2.77 3.55 5.94
C ALA A 145 3.22 5.01 6.08
N ALA A 146 3.58 5.69 4.93
CA ALA A 146 3.98 7.10 4.90
C ALA A 146 3.68 7.72 3.53
N LEU A 147 2.43 7.63 3.06
CA LEU A 147 1.99 8.16 1.78
C LEU A 147 1.72 9.66 1.87
N THR A 148 2.49 10.48 1.18
CA THR A 148 2.22 11.91 1.01
C THR A 148 1.50 12.14 -0.31
N VAL A 149 0.31 12.73 -0.27
CA VAL A 149 -0.59 12.82 -1.44
C VAL A 149 -1.22 14.20 -1.58
N ARG A 150 -1.46 14.64 -2.81
CA ARG A 150 -2.31 15.81 -3.09
C ARG A 150 -3.75 15.51 -2.68
N SER A 151 -4.32 16.30 -1.78
CA SER A 151 -5.67 16.11 -1.26
C SER A 151 -6.72 16.06 -2.37
N SER A 152 -6.61 16.95 -3.36
CA SER A 152 -7.53 17.00 -4.50
C SER A 152 -7.48 15.74 -5.35
N VAL A 153 -6.28 15.17 -5.57
CA VAL A 153 -6.12 13.93 -6.35
C VAL A 153 -6.62 12.72 -5.58
N TYR A 154 -6.34 12.65 -4.27
CA TYR A 154 -6.90 11.60 -3.42
C TYR A 154 -8.43 11.53 -3.54
N LEU A 155 -9.10 12.68 -3.41
CA LEU A 155 -10.56 12.77 -3.50
C LEU A 155 -11.06 12.46 -4.92
N SER A 156 -10.46 13.04 -5.96
CA SER A 156 -10.90 12.83 -7.34
C SER A 156 -10.71 11.40 -7.83
N CYS A 157 -9.71 10.68 -7.28
CA CYS A 157 -9.53 9.25 -7.52
C CYS A 157 -10.41 8.37 -6.62
N GLY A 158 -11.26 8.93 -5.75
CA GLY A 158 -12.24 8.23 -4.93
C GLY A 158 -11.69 7.63 -3.63
N GLY A 159 -10.51 8.08 -3.17
CA GLY A 159 -9.90 7.62 -1.91
C GLY A 159 -9.54 6.13 -1.87
N LEU A 160 -9.33 5.60 -0.67
CA LEU A 160 -9.09 4.17 -0.45
C LEU A 160 -10.39 3.38 -0.61
N ASP A 161 -10.31 2.19 -1.16
CA ASP A 161 -11.49 1.33 -1.30
C ASP A 161 -11.85 0.67 0.02
N LYS A 162 -12.98 1.07 0.62
CA LYS A 162 -13.44 0.59 1.93
C LYS A 162 -13.67 -0.92 1.99
N ASP A 163 -14.03 -1.55 0.87
CA ASP A 163 -14.28 -2.98 0.79
C ASP A 163 -13.01 -3.81 0.99
N PHE A 164 -11.83 -3.18 0.85
CA PHE A 164 -10.56 -3.84 1.11
C PHE A 164 -10.30 -4.03 2.61
N PHE A 165 -10.83 -3.17 3.44
CA PHE A 165 -10.64 -3.13 4.89
C PHE A 165 -9.21 -2.83 5.32
N ALA A 166 -8.24 -3.63 4.88
CA ALA A 166 -6.79 -3.47 5.05
C ALA A 166 -6.02 -4.30 4.01
N HIS A 167 -4.83 -3.86 3.65
CA HIS A 167 -3.92 -4.42 2.63
C HIS A 167 -4.41 -4.23 1.19
N MET A 168 -3.53 -3.73 0.33
CA MET A 168 -3.72 -3.44 -1.09
C MET A 168 -4.59 -2.21 -1.41
N GLU A 169 -5.21 -1.55 -0.43
CA GLU A 169 -6.05 -0.37 -0.64
C GLU A 169 -5.24 0.82 -1.15
N GLU A 170 -4.03 1.02 -0.64
CA GLU A 170 -3.12 2.05 -1.10
C GLU A 170 -2.57 1.73 -2.50
N ILE A 171 -2.29 0.47 -2.77
CA ILE A 171 -1.82 0.01 -4.09
C ILE A 171 -2.93 0.22 -5.14
N ASP A 172 -4.18 -0.11 -4.79
CA ASP A 172 -5.34 0.13 -5.64
C ASP A 172 -5.55 1.63 -5.92
N LEU A 173 -5.44 2.48 -4.89
CA LEU A 173 -5.53 3.93 -5.06
C LEU A 173 -4.43 4.46 -5.99
N CYS A 174 -3.18 4.04 -5.77
CA CYS A 174 -2.04 4.39 -6.61
C CYS A 174 -2.26 3.94 -8.06
N TRP A 175 -2.79 2.74 -8.28
CA TRP A 175 -3.13 2.27 -9.62
C TRP A 175 -4.18 3.15 -10.31
N ARG A 176 -5.22 3.55 -9.57
CA ARG A 176 -6.25 4.48 -10.11
C ARG A 176 -5.67 5.86 -10.43
N MET A 177 -4.76 6.39 -9.60
CA MET A 177 -4.03 7.62 -9.91
C MET A 177 -3.21 7.48 -11.19
N ARG A 178 -2.48 6.36 -11.36
CA ARG A 178 -1.71 6.09 -12.60
C ARG A 178 -2.62 5.97 -13.83
N LEU A 179 -3.78 5.34 -13.71
CA LEU A 179 -4.78 5.27 -14.79
C LEU A 179 -5.37 6.63 -15.14
N ALA A 180 -5.44 7.55 -14.19
CA ALA A 180 -5.84 8.94 -14.40
C ALA A 180 -4.70 9.82 -14.97
N GLY A 181 -3.52 9.26 -15.26
CA GLY A 181 -2.39 9.96 -15.87
C GLY A 181 -1.39 10.57 -14.87
N TRP A 182 -1.61 10.42 -13.58
CA TRP A 182 -0.70 10.94 -12.55
C TRP A 182 0.57 10.11 -12.40
N LYS A 183 1.69 10.77 -12.10
CA LYS A 183 2.93 10.14 -11.64
C LYS A 183 2.90 9.90 -10.13
N LEU A 184 3.71 8.94 -9.69
CA LEU A 184 3.97 8.65 -8.29
C LEU A 184 5.47 8.48 -8.12
N ALA A 185 6.05 8.92 -6.99
CA ALA A 185 7.49 8.81 -6.82
C ALA A 185 7.92 8.31 -5.44
N ALA A 186 9.05 7.62 -5.40
CA ALA A 186 9.83 7.43 -4.18
C ALA A 186 10.88 8.53 -4.10
N VAL A 187 10.98 9.21 -2.95
CA VAL A 187 11.88 10.35 -2.69
C VAL A 187 12.82 9.98 -1.55
N PRO A 188 13.95 9.31 -1.82
CA PRO A 188 14.82 8.73 -0.80
C PRO A 188 15.62 9.76 0.01
N ALA A 189 15.61 11.03 -0.37
CA ALA A 189 16.11 12.13 0.47
C ALA A 189 15.30 12.26 1.79
N SER A 190 14.10 11.72 1.83
CA SER A 190 13.31 11.50 3.04
C SER A 190 13.43 10.05 3.49
N VAL A 191 13.73 9.82 4.76
CA VAL A 191 13.86 8.47 5.34
C VAL A 191 12.99 8.37 6.58
N VAL A 192 12.21 7.27 6.66
CA VAL A 192 11.43 6.92 7.84
C VAL A 192 11.72 5.48 8.26
N TYR A 193 11.44 5.15 9.51
CA TYR A 193 11.63 3.82 10.08
C TYR A 193 10.26 3.25 10.44
N HIS A 194 9.94 2.08 9.91
CA HIS A 194 8.65 1.43 10.15
C HIS A 194 8.88 0.13 10.91
N LEU A 195 8.15 -0.04 12.03
CA LEU A 195 8.23 -1.25 12.84
C LEU A 195 7.70 -2.45 12.05
N GLY A 196 6.59 -2.26 11.36
CA GLY A 196 5.94 -3.28 10.54
C GLY A 196 5.38 -4.46 11.33
N GLY A 197 4.30 -5.05 10.83
CA GLY A 197 3.71 -6.24 11.47
C GLY A 197 2.93 -5.97 12.76
N GLY A 198 2.83 -4.73 13.23
CA GLY A 198 2.14 -4.36 14.46
C GLY A 198 0.66 -4.73 14.47
N SER A 199 -0.03 -4.64 13.33
CA SER A 199 -1.46 -4.96 13.25
C SER A 199 -1.75 -6.44 12.97
N LEU A 200 -0.96 -7.12 12.13
CA LEU A 200 -1.17 -8.53 11.77
C LEU A 200 0.18 -9.21 11.44
N PRO A 201 0.62 -10.23 12.23
CA PRO A 201 1.79 -11.04 11.91
C PRO A 201 1.72 -11.66 10.51
N ALA A 202 2.89 -11.96 9.91
CA ALA A 202 3.00 -12.48 8.55
C ALA A 202 2.23 -13.78 8.33
N GLU A 203 2.23 -14.68 9.33
CA GLU A 203 1.57 -16.00 9.29
C GLU A 203 0.08 -15.95 9.62
N ASN A 204 -0.51 -14.78 9.89
CA ASN A 204 -1.92 -14.68 10.27
C ASN A 204 -2.83 -15.03 9.08
N PRO A 205 -3.74 -16.03 9.21
CA PRO A 205 -4.64 -16.43 8.12
C PRO A 205 -5.57 -15.31 7.63
N ARG A 206 -5.89 -14.33 8.49
CA ARG A 206 -6.66 -13.14 8.09
C ARG A 206 -5.85 -12.27 7.13
N LYS A 207 -4.55 -12.11 7.36
CA LYS A 207 -3.65 -11.39 6.44
C LYS A 207 -3.54 -12.08 5.10
N THR A 208 -3.37 -13.41 5.10
CA THR A 208 -3.40 -14.23 3.89
C THR A 208 -4.71 -14.04 3.13
N TYR A 209 -5.85 -14.17 3.80
CA TYR A 209 -7.17 -13.96 3.20
C TYR A 209 -7.31 -12.58 2.55
N LEU A 210 -6.96 -11.50 3.27
CA LEU A 210 -7.06 -10.13 2.75
C LEU A 210 -6.14 -9.92 1.55
N ASN A 211 -4.88 -10.35 1.63
CA ASN A 211 -3.93 -10.20 0.53
C ASN A 211 -4.41 -10.90 -0.76
N PHE A 212 -4.90 -12.13 -0.68
CA PHE A 212 -5.39 -12.85 -1.86
C PHE A 212 -6.69 -12.24 -2.41
N ARG A 213 -7.68 -11.97 -1.54
CA ARG A 213 -8.96 -11.40 -1.95
C ARG A 213 -8.80 -10.01 -2.57
N ASN A 214 -8.09 -9.12 -1.88
CA ASN A 214 -7.93 -7.72 -2.29
C ASN A 214 -7.09 -7.61 -3.55
N ASN A 215 -6.04 -8.43 -3.70
CA ASN A 215 -5.27 -8.47 -4.93
C ASN A 215 -6.12 -8.88 -6.13
N LEU A 216 -6.98 -9.90 -6.00
CA LEU A 216 -7.91 -10.31 -7.06
C LEU A 216 -8.92 -9.22 -7.39
N LEU A 217 -9.46 -8.51 -6.38
CA LEU A 217 -10.36 -7.38 -6.57
C LEU A 217 -9.65 -6.21 -7.27
N MET A 218 -8.44 -5.88 -6.84
CA MET A 218 -7.61 -4.84 -7.46
C MET A 218 -7.35 -5.13 -8.95
N LEU A 219 -6.98 -6.36 -9.29
CA LEU A 219 -6.79 -6.79 -10.69
C LEU A 219 -8.10 -6.71 -11.48
N HIS A 220 -9.20 -7.22 -10.92
CA HIS A 220 -10.50 -7.18 -11.56
C HIS A 220 -10.96 -5.75 -11.85
N LYS A 221 -10.70 -4.83 -10.93
CA LYS A 221 -11.11 -3.43 -10.95
C LYS A 221 -10.28 -2.58 -11.93
N ASN A 222 -8.97 -2.81 -12.01
CA ASN A 222 -8.04 -1.90 -12.68
C ASN A 222 -7.46 -2.40 -14.00
N LEU A 223 -7.68 -3.66 -14.36
CA LEU A 223 -7.25 -4.20 -15.65
C LEU A 223 -8.28 -3.94 -16.77
N PRO A 224 -7.83 -3.68 -18.01
CA PRO A 224 -8.71 -3.61 -19.17
C PRO A 224 -9.31 -4.98 -19.48
N ASP A 225 -10.47 -4.98 -20.15
CA ASP A 225 -11.19 -6.22 -20.49
C ASP A 225 -10.35 -7.17 -21.34
N SER A 226 -9.48 -6.64 -22.18
CA SER A 226 -8.60 -7.41 -23.07
C SER A 226 -7.63 -8.35 -22.33
N THR A 227 -7.16 -7.97 -21.13
CA THR A 227 -6.15 -8.75 -20.38
C THR A 227 -6.67 -9.28 -19.04
N ARG A 228 -7.77 -8.72 -18.51
CA ARG A 228 -8.31 -9.06 -17.18
C ARG A 228 -8.57 -10.55 -17.01
N ARG A 229 -9.31 -11.17 -17.97
CA ARG A 229 -9.70 -12.58 -17.87
C ARG A 229 -8.48 -13.50 -17.86
N SER A 230 -7.53 -13.26 -18.75
CA SER A 230 -6.32 -14.08 -18.85
C SER A 230 -5.43 -13.91 -17.61
N THR A 231 -5.30 -12.68 -17.08
CA THR A 231 -4.52 -12.41 -15.87
C THR A 231 -5.15 -13.04 -14.64
N LEU A 232 -6.47 -12.92 -14.46
CA LEU A 232 -7.18 -13.57 -13.35
C LEU A 232 -7.12 -15.11 -13.43
N LEU A 233 -7.14 -15.70 -14.65
CA LEU A 233 -6.97 -17.13 -14.81
C LEU A 233 -5.56 -17.58 -14.41
N ARG A 234 -4.50 -16.87 -14.87
CA ARG A 234 -3.12 -17.12 -14.43
C ARG A 234 -2.98 -17.03 -12.92
N ARG A 235 -3.56 -15.97 -12.31
CA ARG A 235 -3.56 -15.81 -10.84
C ARG A 235 -4.21 -16.97 -10.14
N ARG A 236 -5.35 -17.45 -10.62
CA ARG A 236 -6.04 -18.62 -10.04
C ARG A 236 -5.14 -19.85 -10.05
N LEU A 237 -4.41 -20.09 -11.14
CA LEU A 237 -3.45 -21.20 -11.22
C LEU A 237 -2.29 -21.02 -10.21
N LEU A 238 -1.69 -19.83 -10.16
CA LEU A 238 -0.60 -19.54 -9.22
C LEU A 238 -1.05 -19.61 -7.76
N ASP A 239 -2.25 -19.12 -7.47
CA ASP A 239 -2.84 -19.19 -6.13
C ASP A 239 -3.17 -20.63 -5.72
N THR A 240 -3.51 -21.50 -6.70
CA THR A 240 -3.67 -22.94 -6.45
C THR A 240 -2.33 -23.58 -6.06
N ILE A 241 -1.21 -23.16 -6.67
CA ILE A 241 0.13 -23.63 -6.25
C ILE A 241 0.44 -23.18 -4.82
N ALA A 242 0.12 -21.94 -4.46
CA ALA A 242 0.29 -21.46 -3.09
C ALA A 242 -0.61 -22.23 -2.10
N TRP A 243 -1.84 -22.53 -2.49
CA TRP A 243 -2.77 -23.34 -1.72
C TRP A 243 -2.25 -24.77 -1.49
N THR A 244 -1.75 -25.45 -2.54
CA THR A 244 -1.17 -26.80 -2.41
C THR A 244 0.07 -26.82 -1.51
N LYS A 245 0.90 -25.76 -1.55
CA LYS A 245 2.02 -25.61 -0.62
C LYS A 245 1.54 -25.59 0.83
N TYR A 246 0.52 -24.81 1.18
CA TYR A 246 -0.01 -24.76 2.55
C TYR A 246 -0.62 -26.09 2.99
N ILE A 247 -1.27 -26.84 2.08
CA ILE A 247 -1.75 -28.20 2.36
C ILE A 247 -0.57 -29.14 2.64
N ALA A 248 0.48 -29.12 1.81
CA ALA A 248 1.67 -29.96 1.96
C ALA A 248 2.45 -29.68 3.26
N THR A 249 2.39 -28.42 3.74
CA THR A 249 3.01 -28.01 5.01
C THR A 249 2.06 -28.12 6.22
N LEU A 250 0.88 -28.72 6.05
CA LEU A 250 -0.17 -28.90 7.07
C LEU A 250 -0.72 -27.59 7.66
N ASP A 251 -0.54 -26.48 6.98
CA ASP A 251 -1.12 -25.18 7.35
C ASP A 251 -2.52 -25.00 6.75
N PHE A 252 -3.46 -25.77 7.26
CA PHE A 252 -4.85 -25.78 6.80
C PHE A 252 -5.56 -24.44 7.02
N LYS A 253 -5.11 -23.62 7.98
CA LYS A 253 -5.71 -22.30 8.25
C LYS A 253 -5.43 -21.33 7.11
N ASN A 254 -4.18 -21.26 6.62
CA ASN A 254 -3.83 -20.44 5.48
C ASN A 254 -4.36 -21.01 4.16
N ALA A 255 -4.39 -22.33 3.98
CA ALA A 255 -5.07 -22.96 2.84
C ALA A 255 -6.56 -22.57 2.78
N ALA A 256 -7.30 -22.69 3.90
CA ALA A 256 -8.70 -22.26 4.00
C ALA A 256 -8.87 -20.74 3.76
N ALA A 257 -7.90 -19.92 4.15
CA ALA A 257 -7.91 -18.48 3.89
C ALA A 257 -7.86 -18.16 2.38
N ILE A 258 -7.00 -18.84 1.61
CA ILE A 258 -6.93 -18.69 0.16
C ILE A 258 -8.26 -19.11 -0.49
N TRP A 259 -8.80 -20.26 -0.12
CA TRP A 259 -10.07 -20.73 -0.66
C TRP A 259 -11.21 -19.71 -0.40
N ARG A 260 -11.32 -19.21 0.86
CA ARG A 260 -12.30 -18.17 1.20
C ARG A 260 -12.07 -16.89 0.41
N ALA A 261 -10.82 -16.47 0.19
CA ALA A 261 -10.49 -15.30 -0.60
C ALA A 261 -11.04 -15.39 -2.03
N HIS A 262 -10.86 -16.54 -2.70
CA HIS A 262 -11.39 -16.77 -4.04
C HIS A 262 -12.93 -16.82 -4.08
N ARG A 263 -13.55 -17.44 -3.07
CA ARG A 263 -15.01 -17.49 -2.95
C ARG A 263 -15.60 -16.09 -2.77
N ASP A 264 -15.00 -15.29 -1.88
CA ASP A 264 -15.52 -13.97 -1.57
C ASP A 264 -15.19 -12.97 -2.69
N PHE A 265 -14.05 -13.11 -3.37
CA PHE A 265 -13.78 -12.42 -4.63
C PHE A 265 -14.89 -12.67 -5.66
N ALA A 266 -15.30 -13.94 -5.85
CA ALA A 266 -16.34 -14.27 -6.82
C ALA A 266 -17.70 -13.61 -6.50
N ARG A 267 -17.99 -13.37 -5.21
CA ARG A 267 -19.19 -12.65 -4.76
C ARG A 267 -19.03 -11.14 -4.90
N MET A 268 -17.92 -10.60 -4.45
CA MET A 268 -17.68 -9.15 -4.36
C MET A 268 -17.37 -8.49 -5.71
N ARG A 269 -16.79 -9.22 -6.67
CA ARG A 269 -16.38 -8.66 -7.98
C ARG A 269 -17.51 -7.93 -8.70
N HIS A 270 -18.77 -8.34 -8.51
CA HIS A 270 -19.94 -7.70 -9.12
C HIS A 270 -20.18 -6.27 -8.63
N ASN A 271 -19.69 -5.91 -7.44
CA ASN A 271 -19.72 -4.54 -6.93
C ASN A 271 -18.83 -3.59 -7.77
N TYR A 272 -17.93 -4.17 -8.57
CA TYR A 272 -16.95 -3.47 -9.41
C TYR A 272 -17.24 -3.61 -10.91
N ASP A 273 -18.42 -4.10 -11.29
CA ASP A 273 -18.84 -4.14 -12.68
C ASP A 273 -19.13 -2.70 -13.15
N ARG A 274 -18.19 -2.15 -13.92
CA ARG A 274 -18.24 -0.77 -14.41
C ARG A 274 -18.76 -0.75 -15.85
N THR A 275 -19.50 0.31 -16.20
CA THR A 275 -19.89 0.62 -17.56
C THR A 275 -18.68 1.04 -18.42
N THR A 276 -17.66 1.63 -17.80
CA THR A 276 -16.40 2.02 -18.44
C THR A 276 -15.22 1.39 -17.70
N ARG A 277 -14.37 0.69 -18.45
CA ARG A 277 -13.16 0.07 -17.94
C ARG A 277 -11.91 0.78 -18.43
N PRO A 278 -10.78 0.65 -17.72
CA PRO A 278 -9.50 1.13 -18.23
C PRO A 278 -9.20 0.53 -19.60
N THR A 279 -8.60 1.32 -20.47
CA THR A 279 -8.13 0.89 -21.80
C THR A 279 -6.66 0.48 -21.78
N VAL A 280 -5.91 0.96 -20.78
CA VAL A 280 -4.46 0.76 -20.63
C VAL A 280 -4.20 -0.33 -19.60
N ASP A 281 -3.31 -1.24 -19.94
CA ASP A 281 -2.77 -2.26 -19.02
C ASP A 281 -1.40 -1.83 -18.52
N LEU A 282 -1.34 -1.29 -17.30
CA LEU A 282 -0.12 -0.76 -16.68
C LEU A 282 0.87 -1.86 -16.24
N ILE A 283 0.43 -3.12 -16.19
CA ILE A 283 1.31 -4.25 -15.82
C ILE A 283 1.73 -5.10 -17.04
N LYS A 284 1.27 -4.72 -18.24
CA LYS A 284 1.69 -5.37 -19.48
C LYS A 284 3.19 -5.13 -19.72
N GLY A 285 3.93 -6.21 -19.95
CA GLY A 285 5.38 -6.11 -20.16
C GLY A 285 6.22 -6.05 -18.89
N GLN A 286 5.59 -5.93 -17.72
CA GLN A 286 6.31 -6.00 -16.45
C GLN A 286 6.96 -7.39 -16.23
N PRO A 287 8.05 -7.49 -15.45
CA PRO A 287 8.75 -8.75 -15.19
C PRO A 287 7.81 -9.79 -14.56
N ASN A 288 8.22 -11.05 -14.60
CA ASN A 288 7.60 -12.13 -13.84
C ASN A 288 8.49 -12.41 -12.63
N ILE A 289 8.17 -11.78 -11.49
CA ILE A 289 8.99 -11.92 -10.27
C ILE A 289 8.98 -13.32 -9.68
N LEU A 290 7.93 -14.12 -9.90
CA LEU A 290 7.92 -15.53 -9.48
C LEU A 290 8.98 -16.35 -10.23
N LEU A 291 9.06 -16.18 -11.56
CA LEU A 291 10.06 -16.84 -12.39
C LEU A 291 11.48 -16.40 -12.01
N GLN A 292 11.67 -15.08 -11.85
CA GLN A 292 12.96 -14.51 -11.46
C GLN A 292 13.41 -15.03 -10.10
N PHE A 293 12.55 -14.95 -9.09
CA PHE A 293 12.89 -15.30 -7.72
C PHE A 293 13.10 -16.81 -7.52
N TYR A 294 12.13 -17.65 -7.96
CA TYR A 294 12.14 -19.08 -7.65
C TYR A 294 12.92 -19.94 -8.63
N LEU A 295 13.00 -19.53 -9.93
CA LEU A 295 13.65 -20.35 -10.95
C LEU A 295 15.00 -19.79 -11.39
N ARG A 296 15.19 -18.44 -11.38
CA ARG A 296 16.46 -17.82 -11.77
C ARG A 296 17.33 -17.40 -10.61
N GLY A 297 16.81 -17.46 -9.38
CA GLY A 297 17.55 -17.08 -8.17
C GLY A 297 17.75 -15.56 -7.98
N HIS A 298 17.09 -14.72 -8.77
CA HIS A 298 17.14 -13.26 -8.67
C HIS A 298 16.29 -12.81 -7.48
N LYS A 299 16.93 -12.48 -6.36
CA LYS A 299 16.26 -12.17 -5.09
C LYS A 299 16.25 -10.68 -4.75
N THR A 300 16.96 -9.86 -5.54
CA THR A 300 17.05 -8.41 -5.40
C THR A 300 16.43 -7.71 -6.61
N PHE A 301 16.10 -6.42 -6.45
CA PHE A 301 15.38 -5.68 -7.49
C PHE A 301 16.22 -5.51 -8.77
N ASP A 302 17.52 -5.28 -8.64
CA ASP A 302 18.46 -5.05 -9.75
C ASP A 302 19.22 -6.31 -10.18
N SER A 303 18.81 -7.52 -9.78
CA SER A 303 19.46 -8.79 -10.12
C SER A 303 18.92 -9.42 -11.41
#